data_3fa941a6808d742115b3a99c06e81088
#
_entry.id   3fa941a6808d742115b3a99c06e81088
#
_cell.length_a   1.000
_cell.length_b   1.000
_cell.length_c   1.000
_cell.angle_alpha   90.00
_cell.angle_beta   90.00
_cell.angle_gamma   90.00
#
_symmetry.space_group_name_H-M   'P 1'
#
loop_
_entity.id
_entity.type
_entity.pdbx_description
1 polymer ?
#
loop_
_entity_poly.entity_id
_entity_poly.type
_entity_poly.pdbx_seq_one_letter_code
_entity_poly.pdbx_strand_id
1 'polypeptide(L)'
;MNFSLSQKVALVTGSSRGLGRGVAMALGKAGAKVALNYLNDREAAEKTLMELRDQKVNAMLVRADASDPDQVGAMVEAVEEKYGSLDILVPNATPDQPQKPIEEYDADFYRQMYEFFVLSPYHLARAVLPGMKERKCGRIINITSEVFHCSVPEFSAYVAAKGGQIGWSRSMASELAPFGITVNTVAPGWIPTERHQNDPPEAKDAYLETIPLGRWGTPEDVGNAVAYFSSDEASFVTGQTLCVNGGRTPW
;
A
#
# COMPACT_ATOMS: atom_id res chain seq x y z
N MET A 1 14.64 13.53 -12.43
CA MET A 1 13.28 13.56 -13.03
C MET A 1 12.29 13.66 -11.87
N ASN A 2 11.40 14.61 -11.88
CA ASN A 2 10.30 14.63 -10.93
C ASN A 2 9.13 13.95 -11.61
N PHE A 3 8.75 12.76 -11.16
CA PHE A 3 7.53 12.09 -11.63
C PHE A 3 6.33 13.01 -11.37
N SER A 4 5.60 13.37 -12.42
CA SER A 4 4.44 14.24 -12.28
C SER A 4 3.17 13.41 -12.24
N LEU A 5 2.42 13.54 -11.15
CA LEU A 5 1.08 12.96 -10.99
C LEU A 5 -0.02 14.05 -11.07
N SER A 6 0.30 15.17 -11.73
CA SER A 6 -0.66 16.26 -11.94
C SER A 6 -1.93 15.74 -12.59
N GLN A 7 -3.08 16.16 -12.05
CA GLN A 7 -4.43 15.73 -12.45
C GLN A 7 -4.80 14.27 -12.11
N LYS A 8 -3.88 13.45 -11.57
CA LYS A 8 -4.20 12.10 -11.12
C LYS A 8 -4.90 12.14 -9.75
N VAL A 9 -5.78 11.18 -9.51
CA VAL A 9 -6.47 10.97 -8.23
C VAL A 9 -5.99 9.66 -7.63
N ALA A 10 -5.51 9.70 -6.41
CA ALA A 10 -4.99 8.54 -5.68
C ALA A 10 -5.83 8.23 -4.44
N LEU A 11 -6.14 6.96 -4.23
CA LEU A 11 -6.71 6.42 -3.01
C LEU A 11 -5.65 5.54 -2.32
N VAL A 12 -5.35 5.85 -1.05
CA VAL A 12 -4.43 5.06 -0.22
C VAL A 12 -5.19 4.53 0.98
N THR A 13 -5.31 3.21 1.12
CA THR A 13 -5.98 2.62 2.28
C THR A 13 -5.09 2.58 3.51
N GLY A 14 -5.67 2.78 4.71
CA GLY A 14 -4.92 2.81 5.96
C GLY A 14 -3.87 3.93 5.99
N SER A 15 -4.22 5.13 5.53
CA SER A 15 -3.29 6.25 5.33
C SER A 15 -3.35 7.35 6.40
N SER A 16 -3.99 7.07 7.55
CA SER A 16 -4.05 8.01 8.67
C SER A 16 -2.70 8.25 9.34
N ARG A 17 -1.79 7.27 9.30
CA ARG A 17 -0.46 7.33 9.93
C ARG A 17 0.54 6.38 9.26
N GLY A 18 1.76 6.33 9.76
CA GLY A 18 2.77 5.34 9.40
C GLY A 18 3.12 5.32 7.92
N LEU A 19 3.22 4.12 7.36
CA LEU A 19 3.63 3.90 5.98
C LEU A 19 2.62 4.49 5.00
N GLY A 20 1.31 4.26 5.21
CA GLY A 20 0.26 4.80 4.34
C GLY A 20 0.23 6.33 4.30
N ARG A 21 0.50 7.01 5.44
CA ARG A 21 0.71 8.46 5.46
C ARG A 21 1.90 8.87 4.60
N GLY A 22 3.05 8.19 4.72
CA GLY A 22 4.24 8.49 3.91
C GLY A 22 3.98 8.33 2.41
N VAL A 23 3.27 7.28 2.01
CA VAL A 23 2.84 7.05 0.62
C VAL A 23 1.92 8.18 0.15
N ALA A 24 0.90 8.55 0.93
CA ALA A 24 -0.02 9.63 0.62
C ALA A 24 0.70 10.98 0.43
N MET A 25 1.66 11.27 1.31
CA MET A 25 2.51 12.48 1.23
C MET A 25 3.36 12.50 -0.05
N ALA A 26 3.97 11.37 -0.42
CA ALA A 26 4.78 11.28 -1.63
C ALA A 26 3.95 11.47 -2.91
N LEU A 27 2.76 10.84 -2.98
CA LEU A 27 1.83 11.02 -4.10
C LEU A 27 1.34 12.48 -4.20
N GLY A 28 1.02 13.10 -3.07
CA GLY A 28 0.62 14.50 -3.01
C GLY A 28 1.75 15.45 -3.46
N LYS A 29 2.97 15.24 -2.99
CA LYS A 29 4.17 15.99 -3.43
C LYS A 29 4.41 15.86 -4.93
N ALA A 30 4.10 14.70 -5.52
CA ALA A 30 4.18 14.47 -6.95
C ALA A 30 3.03 15.13 -7.74
N GLY A 31 2.04 15.73 -7.08
CA GLY A 31 0.95 16.50 -7.69
C GLY A 31 -0.40 15.80 -7.75
N ALA A 32 -0.54 14.59 -7.18
CA ALA A 32 -1.83 13.90 -7.14
C ALA A 32 -2.81 14.57 -6.17
N LYS A 33 -4.10 14.51 -6.49
CA LYS A 33 -5.17 14.65 -5.50
C LYS A 33 -5.22 13.35 -4.68
N VAL A 34 -5.38 13.44 -3.36
CA VAL A 34 -5.23 12.27 -2.47
C VAL A 34 -6.49 12.04 -1.64
N ALA A 35 -7.05 10.85 -1.76
CA ALA A 35 -8.05 10.34 -0.83
C ALA A 35 -7.36 9.49 0.25
N LEU A 36 -7.46 9.95 1.49
CA LEU A 36 -6.96 9.26 2.68
C LEU A 36 -8.06 8.38 3.25
N ASN A 37 -7.85 7.07 3.27
CA ASN A 37 -8.76 6.16 3.95
C ASN A 37 -8.29 5.86 5.37
N TYR A 38 -9.23 5.83 6.29
CA TYR A 38 -9.05 5.41 7.68
C TYR A 38 -10.27 4.62 8.18
N LEU A 39 -10.09 3.83 9.22
CA LEU A 39 -11.19 3.08 9.86
C LEU A 39 -11.55 3.67 11.22
N ASN A 40 -10.63 3.67 12.18
CA ASN A 40 -10.90 3.98 13.58
C ASN A 40 -10.27 5.28 14.07
N ASP A 41 -9.07 5.63 13.60
CA ASP A 41 -8.27 6.74 14.10
C ASP A 41 -8.52 8.01 13.27
N ARG A 42 -9.63 8.69 13.61
CA ARG A 42 -10.04 9.92 12.95
C ARG A 42 -9.06 11.08 13.24
N GLU A 43 -8.56 11.17 14.46
CA GLU A 43 -7.65 12.24 14.86
C GLU A 43 -6.33 12.19 14.07
N ALA A 44 -5.73 11.01 13.96
CA ALA A 44 -4.54 10.82 13.12
C ALA A 44 -4.82 11.10 11.64
N ALA A 45 -6.02 10.74 11.14
CA ALA A 45 -6.41 11.02 9.76
C ALA A 45 -6.56 12.52 9.51
N GLU A 46 -7.21 13.26 10.41
CA GLU A 46 -7.35 14.73 10.32
C GLU A 46 -5.99 15.44 10.39
N LYS A 47 -5.08 14.97 11.24
CA LYS A 47 -3.70 15.48 11.31
C LYS A 47 -2.98 15.30 9.97
N THR A 48 -3.04 14.10 9.39
CA THR A 48 -2.42 13.81 8.07
C THR A 48 -3.05 14.64 6.96
N LEU A 49 -4.38 14.85 6.99
CA LEU A 49 -5.07 15.73 6.05
C LEU A 49 -4.56 17.18 6.15
N MET A 50 -4.39 17.70 7.36
CA MET A 50 -3.86 19.06 7.57
C MET A 50 -2.44 19.19 7.02
N GLU A 51 -1.57 18.22 7.30
CA GLU A 51 -0.19 18.21 6.78
C GLU A 51 -0.13 18.22 5.23
N LEU A 52 -1.03 17.48 4.56
CA LEU A 52 -1.16 17.51 3.10
C LEU A 52 -1.63 18.87 2.61
N ARG A 53 -2.63 19.47 3.28
CA ARG A 53 -3.16 20.79 2.92
C ARG A 53 -2.14 21.91 3.11
N ASP A 54 -1.33 21.83 4.15
CA ASP A 54 -0.22 22.78 4.39
C ASP A 54 0.81 22.74 3.24
N GLN A 55 0.96 21.57 2.60
CA GLN A 55 1.76 21.41 1.39
C GLN A 55 0.98 21.71 0.10
N LYS A 56 -0.21 22.32 0.21
CA LYS A 56 -1.10 22.68 -0.91
C LYS A 56 -1.61 21.47 -1.73
N VAL A 57 -1.60 20.28 -1.14
CA VAL A 57 -2.18 19.09 -1.75
C VAL A 57 -3.70 19.10 -1.60
N ASN A 58 -4.42 18.88 -2.70
CA ASN A 58 -5.86 18.68 -2.64
C ASN A 58 -6.16 17.28 -2.10
N ALA A 59 -6.60 17.21 -0.85
CA ALA A 59 -6.84 15.95 -0.17
C ALA A 59 -8.20 15.90 0.53
N MET A 60 -8.74 14.68 0.64
CA MET A 60 -9.98 14.37 1.38
C MET A 60 -9.79 13.17 2.31
N LEU A 61 -10.68 13.04 3.30
CA LEU A 61 -10.79 11.86 4.15
C LEU A 61 -11.99 11.02 3.73
N VAL A 62 -11.83 9.70 3.75
CA VAL A 62 -12.92 8.74 3.61
C VAL A 62 -12.78 7.68 4.69
N ARG A 63 -13.82 7.53 5.51
CA ARG A 63 -13.90 6.45 6.50
C ARG A 63 -14.51 5.22 5.87
N ALA A 64 -13.76 4.11 5.85
CA ALA A 64 -14.27 2.82 5.40
C ALA A 64 -13.38 1.69 5.94
N ASP A 65 -13.98 0.54 6.18
CA ASP A 65 -13.25 -0.72 6.35
C ASP A 65 -12.86 -1.24 4.96
N ALA A 66 -11.56 -1.32 4.70
CA ALA A 66 -11.03 -1.77 3.40
C ALA A 66 -11.22 -3.29 3.17
N SER A 67 -11.67 -4.05 4.17
CA SER A 67 -12.03 -5.46 4.04
C SER A 67 -13.51 -5.70 3.74
N ASP A 68 -14.36 -4.69 3.95
CA ASP A 68 -15.80 -4.76 3.71
C ASP A 68 -16.15 -4.30 2.28
N PRO A 69 -16.68 -5.17 1.41
CA PRO A 69 -16.94 -4.84 0.01
C PRO A 69 -17.95 -3.70 -0.19
N ASP A 70 -18.96 -3.57 0.69
CA ASP A 70 -19.98 -2.52 0.57
C ASP A 70 -19.38 -1.15 0.93
N GLN A 71 -18.58 -1.11 2.00
CA GLN A 71 -17.88 0.12 2.38
C GLN A 71 -16.80 0.51 1.36
N VAL A 72 -16.13 -0.47 0.75
CA VAL A 72 -15.19 -0.24 -0.35
C VAL A 72 -15.89 0.40 -1.55
N GLY A 73 -17.06 -0.12 -1.94
CA GLY A 73 -17.88 0.46 -3.01
C GLY A 73 -18.22 1.92 -2.74
N ALA A 74 -18.80 2.20 -1.58
CA ALA A 74 -19.18 3.55 -1.16
C ALA A 74 -17.96 4.50 -1.06
N MET A 75 -16.80 3.99 -0.63
CA MET A 75 -15.55 4.77 -0.58
C MET A 75 -15.10 5.19 -1.97
N VAL A 76 -15.11 4.29 -2.94
CA VAL A 76 -14.70 4.58 -4.32
C VAL A 76 -15.67 5.58 -4.96
N GLU A 77 -16.98 5.38 -4.80
CA GLU A 77 -18.01 6.31 -5.28
C GLU A 77 -17.80 7.72 -4.72
N ALA A 78 -17.55 7.88 -3.43
CA ALA A 78 -17.30 9.16 -2.80
C ALA A 78 -16.04 9.87 -3.35
N VAL A 79 -15.00 9.11 -3.70
CA VAL A 79 -13.78 9.67 -4.32
C VAL A 79 -14.05 10.11 -5.75
N GLU A 80 -14.77 9.30 -6.55
CA GLU A 80 -15.10 9.60 -7.92
C GLU A 80 -16.10 10.77 -8.03
N GLU A 81 -17.08 10.85 -7.12
CA GLU A 81 -18.00 11.99 -7.02
C GLU A 81 -17.23 13.29 -6.74
N LYS A 82 -16.26 13.25 -5.83
CA LYS A 82 -15.49 14.44 -5.44
C LYS A 82 -14.49 14.90 -6.49
N TYR A 83 -13.84 13.97 -7.18
CA TYR A 83 -12.67 14.26 -8.03
C TYR A 83 -12.87 13.94 -9.51
N GLY A 84 -13.96 13.25 -9.87
CA GLY A 84 -14.31 12.86 -11.24
C GLY A 84 -13.69 11.54 -11.71
N SER A 85 -12.65 11.05 -11.04
CA SER A 85 -11.97 9.79 -11.38
C SER A 85 -11.23 9.20 -10.19
N LEU A 86 -10.81 7.94 -10.30
CA LEU A 86 -9.81 7.33 -9.43
C LEU A 86 -8.78 6.64 -10.33
N ASP A 87 -7.55 7.16 -10.36
CA ASP A 87 -6.50 6.75 -11.31
C ASP A 87 -5.45 5.85 -10.68
N ILE A 88 -5.21 6.03 -9.36
CA ILE A 88 -4.18 5.33 -8.60
C ILE A 88 -4.80 4.72 -7.36
N LEU A 89 -4.68 3.40 -7.23
CA LEU A 89 -5.13 2.66 -6.06
C LEU A 89 -3.93 2.06 -5.33
N VAL A 90 -3.81 2.34 -4.02
CA VAL A 90 -2.76 1.78 -3.17
C VAL A 90 -3.37 1.02 -1.99
N PRO A 91 -3.60 -0.30 -2.12
CA PRO A 91 -3.94 -1.17 -1.00
C PRO A 91 -2.79 -1.26 -0.01
N ASN A 92 -2.95 -0.59 1.17
CA ASN A 92 -1.92 -0.52 2.21
C ASN A 92 -2.48 -0.86 3.59
N ALA A 93 -3.78 -0.76 3.83
CA ALA A 93 -4.38 -1.09 5.12
C ALA A 93 -3.93 -2.47 5.62
N THR A 94 -3.65 -2.56 6.92
CA THR A 94 -3.08 -3.77 7.53
C THR A 94 -3.60 -3.95 8.97
N PRO A 95 -3.98 -5.18 9.37
CA PRO A 95 -4.26 -5.53 10.76
C PRO A 95 -2.96 -5.75 11.54
N ASP A 96 -3.06 -6.14 12.80
CA ASP A 96 -1.92 -6.60 13.56
C ASP A 96 -1.43 -7.97 13.05
N GLN A 97 -0.10 -8.15 13.10
CA GLN A 97 0.57 -9.38 12.63
C GLN A 97 1.55 -9.86 13.71
N PRO A 98 1.07 -10.50 14.78
CA PRO A 98 1.96 -11.07 15.77
C PRO A 98 2.78 -12.24 15.18
N GLN A 99 4.07 -12.28 15.50
CA GLN A 99 4.91 -13.46 15.25
C GLN A 99 4.63 -14.52 16.30
N LYS A 100 4.37 -15.76 15.87
CA LYS A 100 4.09 -16.90 16.73
C LYS A 100 4.57 -18.21 16.10
N PRO A 101 5.00 -19.18 16.89
CA PRO A 101 5.14 -20.56 16.43
C PRO A 101 3.84 -21.05 15.77
N ILE A 102 3.95 -21.98 14.81
CA ILE A 102 2.78 -22.43 14.04
C ILE A 102 1.69 -23.05 14.92
N GLU A 103 2.07 -23.66 16.02
CA GLU A 103 1.18 -24.30 17.00
C GLU A 103 0.28 -23.28 17.76
N GLU A 104 0.70 -22.02 17.80
CA GLU A 104 -0.02 -20.94 18.49
C GLU A 104 -0.94 -20.14 17.57
N TYR A 105 -0.89 -20.37 16.27
CA TYR A 105 -1.84 -19.78 15.33
C TYR A 105 -3.10 -20.62 15.22
N ASP A 106 -4.27 -19.99 15.29
CA ASP A 106 -5.52 -20.61 14.90
C ASP A 106 -5.83 -20.39 13.42
N ALA A 107 -6.75 -21.18 12.88
CA ALA A 107 -7.15 -21.09 11.49
C ALA A 107 -7.88 -19.76 11.15
N ASP A 108 -8.50 -19.12 12.14
CA ASP A 108 -9.22 -17.86 11.95
C ASP A 108 -8.23 -16.72 11.71
N PHE A 109 -7.08 -16.76 12.37
CA PHE A 109 -6.00 -15.80 12.10
C PHE A 109 -5.47 -15.92 10.66
N TYR A 110 -5.32 -17.15 10.13
CA TYR A 110 -4.95 -17.36 8.72
C TYR A 110 -6.02 -16.80 7.77
N ARG A 111 -7.32 -17.01 8.07
CA ARG A 111 -8.40 -16.42 7.28
C ARG A 111 -8.37 -14.90 7.31
N GLN A 112 -8.17 -14.30 8.49
CA GLN A 112 -8.04 -12.86 8.64
C GLN A 112 -6.88 -12.30 7.79
N MET A 113 -5.71 -12.93 7.82
CA MET A 113 -4.58 -12.51 6.98
C MET A 113 -4.91 -12.59 5.49
N TYR A 114 -5.61 -13.65 5.07
CA TYR A 114 -6.06 -13.79 3.69
C TYR A 114 -7.08 -12.72 3.30
N GLU A 115 -8.05 -12.42 4.15
CA GLU A 115 -9.05 -11.38 3.93
C GLU A 115 -8.37 -10.01 3.74
N PHE A 116 -7.44 -9.65 4.60
CA PHE A 116 -6.79 -8.35 4.51
C PHE A 116 -5.82 -8.21 3.33
N PHE A 117 -5.08 -9.27 3.00
CA PHE A 117 -3.99 -9.14 2.03
C PHE A 117 -4.31 -9.70 0.64
N VAL A 118 -5.42 -10.44 0.49
CA VAL A 118 -5.85 -10.97 -0.79
C VAL A 118 -7.25 -10.48 -1.15
N LEU A 119 -8.26 -10.66 -0.29
CA LEU A 119 -9.62 -10.27 -0.60
C LEU A 119 -9.84 -8.76 -0.56
N SER A 120 -9.24 -8.02 0.37
CA SER A 120 -9.36 -6.55 0.38
C SER A 120 -8.80 -5.91 -0.90
N PRO A 121 -7.57 -6.22 -1.38
CA PRO A 121 -7.13 -5.78 -2.71
C PRO A 121 -8.04 -6.20 -3.87
N TYR A 122 -8.63 -7.38 -3.81
CA TYR A 122 -9.61 -7.83 -4.79
C TYR A 122 -10.89 -6.97 -4.77
N HIS A 123 -11.47 -6.68 -3.60
CA HIS A 123 -12.66 -5.82 -3.50
C HIS A 123 -12.36 -4.40 -3.97
N LEU A 124 -11.24 -3.83 -3.55
CA LEU A 124 -10.77 -2.52 -3.98
C LEU A 124 -10.59 -2.44 -5.50
N ALA A 125 -9.91 -3.44 -6.09
CA ALA A 125 -9.72 -3.50 -7.53
C ALA A 125 -11.07 -3.58 -8.25
N ARG A 126 -11.97 -4.47 -7.82
CA ARG A 126 -13.32 -4.59 -8.44
C ARG A 126 -14.08 -3.27 -8.44
N ALA A 127 -13.98 -2.49 -7.39
CA ALA A 127 -14.67 -1.21 -7.28
C ALA A 127 -14.12 -0.15 -8.27
N VAL A 128 -12.79 -0.10 -8.47
CA VAL A 128 -12.17 0.92 -9.34
C VAL A 128 -12.10 0.52 -10.82
N LEU A 129 -12.15 -0.78 -11.12
CA LEU A 129 -11.94 -1.29 -12.48
C LEU A 129 -12.95 -0.78 -13.52
N PRO A 130 -14.25 -0.59 -13.25
CA PRO A 130 -15.17 -0.04 -14.27
C PRO A 130 -14.67 1.28 -14.83
N GLY A 131 -14.37 2.25 -13.97
CA GLY A 131 -13.86 3.56 -14.37
C GLY A 131 -12.47 3.51 -15.02
N MET A 132 -11.55 2.70 -14.47
CA MET A 132 -10.21 2.54 -15.05
C MET A 132 -10.25 1.89 -16.44
N LYS A 133 -11.10 0.87 -16.66
CA LYS A 133 -11.26 0.21 -17.98
C LYS A 133 -11.88 1.14 -19.00
N GLU A 134 -12.88 1.93 -18.63
CA GLU A 134 -13.51 2.91 -19.51
C GLU A 134 -12.49 3.95 -19.99
N ARG A 135 -11.68 4.48 -19.10
CA ARG A 135 -10.62 5.45 -19.41
C ARG A 135 -9.37 4.83 -20.03
N LYS A 136 -9.26 3.50 -20.05
CA LYS A 136 -8.07 2.74 -20.51
C LYS A 136 -6.79 3.20 -19.81
N CYS A 137 -6.89 3.51 -18.55
CA CYS A 137 -5.77 4.00 -17.71
C CYS A 137 -6.03 3.68 -16.25
N GLY A 138 -5.05 3.13 -15.56
CA GLY A 138 -5.09 2.87 -14.12
C GLY A 138 -3.75 2.39 -13.59
N ARG A 139 -3.53 2.60 -12.30
CA ARG A 139 -2.34 2.16 -11.56
C ARG A 139 -2.79 1.51 -10.26
N ILE A 140 -2.47 0.24 -10.06
CA ILE A 140 -2.74 -0.49 -8.81
C ILE A 140 -1.39 -0.89 -8.23
N ILE A 141 -1.07 -0.39 -7.04
CA ILE A 141 0.22 -0.64 -6.38
C ILE A 141 -0.03 -1.24 -5.00
N ASN A 142 0.12 -2.55 -4.88
CA ASN A 142 -0.06 -3.26 -3.61
C ASN A 142 1.17 -3.09 -2.71
N ILE A 143 0.96 -2.74 -1.44
CA ILE A 143 2.02 -2.76 -0.44
C ILE A 143 2.13 -4.17 0.12
N THR A 144 3.19 -4.87 -0.28
CA THR A 144 3.50 -6.23 0.18
C THR A 144 4.50 -6.19 1.36
N SER A 145 5.48 -7.06 1.39
CA SER A 145 6.55 -7.04 2.40
C SER A 145 7.74 -7.88 1.93
N GLU A 146 8.93 -7.53 2.37
CA GLU A 146 10.12 -8.34 2.15
C GLU A 146 10.04 -9.73 2.82
N VAL A 147 9.19 -9.92 3.83
CA VAL A 147 9.08 -11.18 4.58
C VAL A 147 8.82 -12.39 3.71
N PHE A 148 8.14 -12.21 2.57
CA PHE A 148 7.96 -13.26 1.57
C PHE A 148 9.29 -13.71 0.95
N HIS A 149 10.22 -12.77 0.76
CA HIS A 149 11.50 -13.01 0.11
C HIS A 149 12.59 -13.52 1.07
N CYS A 150 12.51 -13.18 2.36
CA CYS A 150 13.52 -13.52 3.36
C CYS A 150 13.15 -14.67 4.31
N SER A 151 11.99 -15.30 4.12
CA SER A 151 11.59 -16.52 4.87
C SER A 151 11.65 -16.34 6.40
N VAL A 152 10.95 -15.33 6.93
CA VAL A 152 10.94 -15.03 8.37
C VAL A 152 10.26 -16.17 9.15
N PRO A 153 10.92 -16.78 10.15
CA PRO A 153 10.29 -17.81 11.00
C PRO A 153 9.16 -17.22 11.86
N GLU A 154 8.28 -18.06 12.36
CA GLU A 154 7.16 -17.68 13.23
C GLU A 154 6.20 -16.64 12.63
N PHE A 155 6.17 -16.51 11.30
CA PHE A 155 5.39 -15.51 10.60
C PHE A 155 4.56 -16.11 9.44
N SER A 156 4.31 -17.42 9.51
CA SER A 156 3.77 -18.20 8.39
C SER A 156 2.44 -17.69 7.83
N ALA A 157 1.50 -17.25 8.67
CA ALA A 157 0.21 -16.74 8.21
C ALA A 157 0.35 -15.44 7.38
N TYR A 158 1.16 -14.50 7.89
CA TYR A 158 1.42 -13.24 7.20
C TYR A 158 2.23 -13.44 5.91
N VAL A 159 3.28 -14.25 5.96
CA VAL A 159 4.13 -14.58 4.79
C VAL A 159 3.28 -15.25 3.70
N ALA A 160 2.42 -16.22 4.06
CA ALA A 160 1.53 -16.88 3.11
C ALA A 160 0.56 -15.88 2.43
N ALA A 161 -0.04 -14.99 3.21
CA ALA A 161 -0.96 -13.98 2.68
C ALA A 161 -0.25 -12.97 1.78
N LYS A 162 0.95 -12.52 2.14
CA LYS A 162 1.77 -11.61 1.30
C LYS A 162 2.25 -12.30 0.01
N GLY A 163 2.56 -13.59 0.06
CA GLY A 163 2.81 -14.40 -1.13
C GLY A 163 1.58 -14.49 -2.03
N GLY A 164 0.40 -14.72 -1.45
CA GLY A 164 -0.89 -14.69 -2.16
C GLY A 164 -1.15 -13.34 -2.82
N GLN A 165 -0.87 -12.23 -2.13
CA GLN A 165 -1.00 -10.87 -2.68
C GLN A 165 -0.09 -10.65 -3.89
N ILE A 166 1.17 -11.13 -3.85
CA ILE A 166 2.11 -11.04 -4.99
C ILE A 166 1.60 -11.88 -6.16
N GLY A 167 1.18 -13.13 -5.91
CA GLY A 167 0.63 -14.01 -6.95
C GLY A 167 -0.61 -13.41 -7.61
N TRP A 168 -1.54 -12.88 -6.81
CA TRP A 168 -2.72 -12.17 -7.29
C TRP A 168 -2.34 -10.95 -8.15
N SER A 169 -1.41 -10.13 -7.69
CA SER A 169 -0.96 -8.94 -8.43
C SER A 169 -0.38 -9.29 -9.81
N ARG A 170 0.39 -10.37 -9.91
CA ARG A 170 0.97 -10.84 -11.18
C ARG A 170 -0.10 -11.32 -12.15
N SER A 171 -1.10 -12.05 -11.67
CA SER A 171 -2.24 -12.47 -12.49
C SER A 171 -3.02 -11.27 -13.03
N MET A 172 -3.36 -10.32 -12.15
CA MET A 172 -4.07 -9.10 -12.53
C MET A 172 -3.27 -8.21 -13.49
N ALA A 173 -1.96 -8.18 -13.36
CA ALA A 173 -1.10 -7.44 -14.28
C ALA A 173 -1.29 -7.92 -15.73
N SER A 174 -1.33 -9.23 -15.95
CA SER A 174 -1.56 -9.81 -17.29
C SER A 174 -2.99 -9.59 -17.77
N GLU A 175 -3.98 -9.75 -16.90
CA GLU A 175 -5.39 -9.60 -17.24
C GLU A 175 -5.76 -8.16 -17.60
N LEU A 176 -5.19 -7.18 -16.88
CA LEU A 176 -5.57 -5.77 -17.00
C LEU A 176 -4.72 -4.98 -17.98
N ALA A 177 -3.57 -5.50 -18.42
CA ALA A 177 -2.69 -4.86 -19.38
C ALA A 177 -3.39 -4.42 -20.69
N PRO A 178 -4.31 -5.20 -21.30
CA PRO A 178 -5.04 -4.78 -22.50
C PRO A 178 -5.87 -3.50 -22.31
N PHE A 179 -6.18 -3.14 -21.06
CA PHE A 179 -6.91 -1.93 -20.71
C PHE A 179 -6.00 -0.75 -20.31
N GLY A 180 -4.69 -0.84 -20.52
CA GLY A 180 -3.74 0.20 -20.11
C GLY A 180 -3.57 0.36 -18.60
N ILE A 181 -3.98 -0.66 -17.82
CA ILE A 181 -3.90 -0.67 -16.36
C ILE A 181 -2.66 -1.49 -15.96
N THR A 182 -1.79 -0.91 -15.13
CA THR A 182 -0.65 -1.65 -14.56
C THR A 182 -0.94 -2.06 -13.12
N VAL A 183 -0.45 -3.25 -12.74
CA VAL A 183 -0.53 -3.76 -11.37
C VAL A 183 0.86 -4.17 -10.91
N ASN A 184 1.37 -3.49 -9.90
CA ASN A 184 2.70 -3.73 -9.35
C ASN A 184 2.66 -3.88 -7.83
N THR A 185 3.73 -4.31 -7.24
CA THR A 185 3.89 -4.41 -5.79
C THR A 185 5.14 -3.68 -5.31
N VAL A 186 5.04 -3.02 -4.18
CA VAL A 186 6.18 -2.52 -3.41
C VAL A 186 6.31 -3.37 -2.17
N ALA A 187 7.50 -3.92 -1.93
CA ALA A 187 7.83 -4.79 -0.81
C ALA A 187 8.80 -4.06 0.13
N PRO A 188 8.27 -3.33 1.14
CA PRO A 188 9.12 -2.67 2.13
C PRO A 188 9.84 -3.68 3.02
N GLY A 189 11.03 -3.30 3.51
CA GLY A 189 11.62 -3.87 4.70
C GLY A 189 10.89 -3.41 5.97
N TRP A 190 11.53 -3.62 7.10
CA TRP A 190 11.05 -3.05 8.36
C TRP A 190 11.29 -1.54 8.37
N ILE A 191 10.22 -0.79 8.12
CA ILE A 191 10.24 0.67 8.12
C ILE A 191 9.70 1.15 9.47
N PRO A 192 10.51 1.76 10.34
CA PRO A 192 10.06 2.25 11.66
C PRO A 192 8.96 3.31 11.51
N THR A 193 7.87 3.07 12.20
CA THR A 193 6.72 3.99 12.29
C THR A 193 6.20 3.98 13.73
N GLU A 194 5.16 4.76 14.03
CA GLU A 194 4.52 4.82 15.32
C GLU A 194 4.09 3.44 15.85
N ARG A 195 3.76 2.51 14.95
CA ARG A 195 3.42 1.13 15.27
C ARG A 195 4.55 0.38 15.96
N HIS A 196 5.79 0.71 15.64
CA HIS A 196 7.00 0.01 16.07
C HIS A 196 7.70 0.69 17.26
N GLN A 197 7.07 1.71 17.87
CA GLN A 197 7.70 2.45 18.95
C GLN A 197 8.04 1.59 20.18
N ASN A 198 7.23 0.56 20.43
CA ASN A 198 7.39 -0.34 21.59
C ASN A 198 8.16 -1.63 21.24
N ASP A 199 8.64 -1.81 20.01
CA ASP A 199 9.42 -2.97 19.63
C ASP A 199 10.79 -2.95 20.37
N PRO A 200 11.32 -4.13 20.77
CA PRO A 200 12.58 -4.21 21.52
C PRO A 200 13.74 -3.50 20.79
N PRO A 201 14.53 -2.66 21.50
CA PRO A 201 15.69 -2.00 20.88
C PRO A 201 16.68 -2.99 20.26
N GLU A 202 16.92 -4.12 20.94
CA GLU A 202 17.85 -5.17 20.48
C GLU A 202 17.41 -5.77 19.13
N ALA A 203 16.09 -5.95 18.93
CA ALA A 203 15.55 -6.43 17.67
C ALA A 203 15.72 -5.40 16.56
N LYS A 204 15.58 -4.11 16.89
CA LYS A 204 15.83 -3.00 15.96
C LYS A 204 17.29 -2.93 15.56
N ASP A 205 18.22 -3.00 16.50
CA ASP A 205 19.66 -2.95 16.24
C ASP A 205 20.09 -4.15 15.39
N ALA A 206 19.65 -5.36 15.75
CA ALA A 206 19.94 -6.57 14.98
C ALA A 206 19.40 -6.48 13.55
N TYR A 207 18.20 -5.93 13.35
CA TYR A 207 17.68 -5.73 11.99
C TYR A 207 18.49 -4.69 11.21
N LEU A 208 18.85 -3.56 11.82
CA LEU A 208 19.63 -2.49 11.19
C LEU A 208 20.98 -3.01 10.67
N GLU A 209 21.65 -3.89 11.42
CA GLU A 209 22.90 -4.53 11.00
C GLU A 209 22.75 -5.37 9.72
N THR A 210 21.54 -5.85 9.42
CA THR A 210 21.28 -6.63 8.20
C THR A 210 21.04 -5.78 6.96
N ILE A 211 20.93 -4.44 7.10
CA ILE A 211 20.64 -3.55 5.97
C ILE A 211 21.96 -3.11 5.30
N PRO A 212 22.27 -3.53 4.06
CA PRO A 212 23.51 -3.15 3.40
C PRO A 212 23.72 -1.63 3.24
N LEU A 213 22.65 -0.85 3.06
CA LEU A 213 22.75 0.62 3.01
C LEU A 213 23.06 1.28 4.36
N GLY A 214 23.11 0.53 5.46
CA GLY A 214 23.51 1.01 6.79
C GLY A 214 22.60 2.07 7.42
N ARG A 215 21.35 2.20 6.96
CA ARG A 215 20.36 3.10 7.51
C ARG A 215 18.97 2.51 7.50
N TRP A 216 18.12 2.98 8.37
CA TRP A 216 16.70 2.71 8.31
C TRP A 216 16.07 3.28 7.04
N GLY A 217 15.15 2.52 6.44
CA GLY A 217 14.22 3.06 5.45
C GLY A 217 13.19 3.96 6.12
N THR A 218 12.65 4.89 5.36
CA THR A 218 11.61 5.82 5.79
C THR A 218 10.30 5.57 5.03
N PRO A 219 9.15 6.00 5.56
CA PRO A 219 7.90 5.99 4.79
C PRO A 219 8.01 6.75 3.45
N GLU A 220 8.87 7.76 3.35
CA GLU A 220 9.13 8.49 2.12
C GLU A 220 9.92 7.65 1.09
N ASP A 221 10.89 6.81 1.51
CA ASP A 221 11.60 5.88 0.60
C ASP A 221 10.58 4.96 -0.11
N VAL A 222 9.60 4.43 0.64
CA VAL A 222 8.52 3.58 0.10
C VAL A 222 7.56 4.40 -0.77
N GLY A 223 7.18 5.59 -0.30
CA GLY A 223 6.31 6.50 -1.03
C GLY A 223 6.86 6.90 -2.40
N ASN A 224 8.17 7.12 -2.51
CA ASN A 224 8.85 7.44 -3.77
C ASN A 224 8.77 6.26 -4.77
N ALA A 225 8.89 5.03 -4.30
CA ALA A 225 8.71 3.83 -5.15
C ALA A 225 7.26 3.71 -5.64
N VAL A 226 6.28 3.99 -4.79
CA VAL A 226 4.86 4.03 -5.16
C VAL A 226 4.61 5.16 -6.18
N ALA A 227 5.17 6.35 -5.99
CA ALA A 227 5.04 7.47 -6.92
C ALA A 227 5.62 7.13 -8.29
N TYR A 228 6.76 6.44 -8.35
CA TYR A 228 7.30 5.92 -9.62
C TYR A 228 6.32 4.98 -10.31
N PHE A 229 5.83 3.93 -9.65
CA PHE A 229 4.87 3.00 -10.26
C PHE A 229 3.53 3.67 -10.64
N SER A 230 3.20 4.79 -10.01
CA SER A 230 1.99 5.58 -10.30
C SER A 230 2.15 6.49 -11.51
N SER A 231 3.38 6.74 -11.96
CA SER A 231 3.71 7.72 -13.00
C SER A 231 3.54 7.16 -14.43
N ASP A 232 3.58 8.06 -15.40
CA ASP A 232 3.56 7.66 -16.81
C ASP A 232 4.89 7.07 -17.27
N GLU A 233 5.99 7.39 -16.57
CA GLU A 233 7.32 6.78 -16.79
C GLU A 233 7.34 5.28 -16.48
N ALA A 234 6.44 4.81 -15.61
CA ALA A 234 6.25 3.39 -15.31
C ALA A 234 5.18 2.71 -16.18
N SER A 235 4.67 3.34 -17.23
CA SER A 235 3.55 2.81 -18.04
C SER A 235 3.85 1.48 -18.74
N PHE A 236 5.12 1.12 -18.91
CA PHE A 236 5.55 -0.18 -19.47
C PHE A 236 6.03 -1.17 -18.39
N VAL A 237 5.77 -0.88 -17.10
CA VAL A 237 6.14 -1.73 -15.96
C VAL A 237 4.87 -2.26 -15.31
N THR A 238 4.66 -3.58 -15.43
CA THR A 238 3.52 -4.27 -14.80
C THR A 238 3.91 -5.67 -14.33
N GLY A 239 3.26 -6.17 -13.28
CA GLY A 239 3.53 -7.48 -12.67
C GLY A 239 4.83 -7.54 -11.87
N GLN A 240 5.47 -6.40 -11.58
CA GLN A 240 6.76 -6.34 -10.92
C GLN A 240 6.63 -6.16 -9.41
N THR A 241 7.64 -6.66 -8.69
CA THR A 241 7.82 -6.42 -7.26
C THR A 241 9.09 -5.61 -7.07
N LEU A 242 9.00 -4.45 -6.43
CA LEU A 242 10.14 -3.63 -6.06
C LEU A 242 10.37 -3.70 -4.55
N CYS A 243 11.48 -4.31 -4.15
CA CYS A 243 11.91 -4.32 -2.76
C CYS A 243 12.48 -2.94 -2.37
N VAL A 244 11.95 -2.36 -1.29
CA VAL A 244 12.43 -1.09 -0.69
C VAL A 244 12.91 -1.40 0.72
N ASN A 245 14.11 -1.99 0.83
CA ASN A 245 14.65 -2.58 2.06
C ASN A 245 16.16 -2.37 2.23
N GLY A 246 16.73 -1.42 1.50
CA GLY A 246 18.16 -1.09 1.61
C GLY A 246 19.11 -2.20 1.15
N GLY A 247 18.65 -3.13 0.29
CA GLY A 247 19.45 -4.22 -0.23
C GLY A 247 19.45 -5.48 0.63
N ARG A 248 18.64 -5.54 1.70
CA ARG A 248 18.60 -6.70 2.61
C ARG A 248 18.17 -7.99 1.90
N THR A 249 17.24 -7.91 0.98
CA THR A 249 16.81 -9.06 0.15
C THR A 249 16.81 -8.62 -1.33
N PRO A 250 17.93 -8.80 -2.05
CA PRO A 250 17.94 -8.60 -3.50
C PRO A 250 17.02 -9.62 -4.16
N TRP A 251 16.25 -9.20 -5.16
CA TRP A 251 15.28 -10.02 -5.87
C TRP A 251 15.40 -9.84 -7.37
#